data_8975f83fbda3d40cfcd4875998a16da4
#
_entry.id   8975f83fbda3d40cfcd4875998a16da4
#
_cell.length_a   1.000
_cell.length_b   1.000
_cell.length_c   1.000
_cell.angle_alpha   90.00
_cell.angle_beta   90.00
_cell.angle_gamma   90.00
#
_symmetry.space_group_name_H-M   'P 1'
#
loop_
_entity.id
_entity.type
_entity.pdbx_description
1 polymer ?
#
loop_
_entity_poly.entity_id
_entity_poly.type
_entity_poly.pdbx_seq_one_letter_code
_entity_poly.pdbx_strand_id
1 'polypeptide(L)'
;MRYIAYDLEATCWMGRPPKGITEVIEIGAYKLDEYGQVVDIFSKFIKPIVNPQLSGFCKKLTTIQQENVDRADKFPKVVSAFMDFCEIDSDDYILCSWGPADPRLLGGDCELHKLEREWLDASINIKKQYHAMKDDKVERGLKAITKKEGFEFTGIHHRAIADAENLAKIVAKYIDEWVV
;
A
#
# COMPACT_ATOMS: atom_id res chain seq x y z
N MET A 1 -17.06 -7.81 -7.26
CA MET A 1 -16.22 -6.98 -6.35
C MET A 1 -14.76 -7.37 -6.51
N ARG A 2 -13.87 -6.40 -6.66
CA ARG A 2 -12.40 -6.58 -6.68
C ARG A 2 -11.81 -6.05 -5.37
N TYR A 3 -10.98 -6.82 -4.72
CA TYR A 3 -10.25 -6.40 -3.53
C TYR A 3 -8.81 -6.08 -3.92
N ILE A 4 -8.37 -4.86 -3.66
CA ILE A 4 -7.03 -4.38 -4.00
C ILE A 4 -6.21 -4.30 -2.71
N ALA A 5 -5.53 -5.38 -2.36
CA ALA A 5 -4.59 -5.40 -1.23
C ALA A 5 -3.33 -4.65 -1.63
N TYR A 6 -3.07 -3.48 -1.04
CA TYR A 6 -1.95 -2.62 -1.41
C TYR A 6 -1.18 -2.12 -0.20
N ASP A 7 0.08 -1.80 -0.45
CA ASP A 7 1.01 -1.20 0.50
C ASP A 7 1.89 -0.18 -0.22
N LEU A 8 2.41 0.79 0.53
CA LEU A 8 3.21 1.88 0.02
C LEU A 8 4.53 1.99 0.78
N GLU A 9 5.60 2.29 0.06
CA GLU A 9 6.80 2.85 0.68
C GLU A 9 6.91 4.34 0.36
N ALA A 10 7.43 5.10 1.32
CA ALA A 10 7.57 6.54 1.18
C ALA A 10 8.95 7.01 1.59
N THR A 11 9.34 8.20 1.12
CA THR A 11 10.54 8.87 1.59
C THR A 11 10.50 9.03 3.11
N CYS A 12 11.56 8.61 3.82
CA CYS A 12 11.57 8.61 5.27
C CYS A 12 12.94 8.97 5.87
N TRP A 13 12.94 9.43 7.12
CA TRP A 13 14.10 9.90 7.87
C TRP A 13 14.02 9.47 9.33
N MET A 14 15.16 9.49 10.05
CA MET A 14 15.19 9.32 11.51
C MET A 14 14.64 10.55 12.27
N GLY A 15 13.70 11.28 11.72
CA GLY A 15 13.16 12.49 12.32
C GLY A 15 12.15 13.12 11.39
N ARG A 16 11.97 14.43 11.52
CA ARG A 16 11.04 15.13 10.64
C ARG A 16 11.56 15.15 9.21
N PRO A 17 10.69 14.92 8.23
CA PRO A 17 11.07 15.00 6.82
C PRO A 17 11.50 16.41 6.47
N PRO A 18 12.52 16.60 5.59
CA PRO A 18 12.82 17.90 5.01
C PRO A 18 11.55 18.50 4.38
N LYS A 19 11.37 19.81 4.51
CA LYS A 19 10.17 20.54 4.02
C LYS A 19 8.83 20.02 4.59
N GLY A 20 8.84 19.13 5.60
CA GLY A 20 7.63 18.59 6.22
C GLY A 20 6.83 17.62 5.35
N ILE A 21 7.38 17.15 4.22
CA ILE A 21 6.68 16.34 3.21
C ILE A 21 7.34 14.98 3.08
N THR A 22 6.53 13.92 3.12
CA THR A 22 6.88 12.57 2.66
C THR A 22 6.19 12.31 1.34
N GLU A 23 6.84 11.58 0.43
CA GLU A 23 6.35 11.28 -0.91
C GLU A 23 6.39 9.76 -1.11
N VAL A 24 5.37 9.20 -1.75
CA VAL A 24 5.34 7.79 -2.12
C VAL A 24 6.45 7.48 -3.13
N ILE A 25 7.20 6.42 -2.89
CA ILE A 25 8.31 5.96 -3.74
C ILE A 25 8.14 4.54 -4.28
N GLU A 26 7.20 3.77 -3.76
CA GLU A 26 6.81 2.46 -4.28
C GLU A 26 5.33 2.22 -4.01
N ILE A 27 4.61 1.67 -4.99
CA ILE A 27 3.27 1.10 -4.83
C ILE A 27 3.38 -0.37 -5.16
N GLY A 28 2.95 -1.23 -4.23
CA GLY A 28 2.76 -2.66 -4.44
C GLY A 28 1.31 -3.03 -4.21
N ALA A 29 0.72 -3.83 -5.09
CA ALA A 29 -0.66 -4.26 -4.93
C ALA A 29 -0.93 -5.63 -5.56
N TYR A 30 -1.86 -6.34 -4.94
CA TYR A 30 -2.46 -7.58 -5.42
C TYR A 30 -3.95 -7.38 -5.60
N LYS A 31 -4.45 -7.64 -6.82
CA LYS A 31 -5.88 -7.63 -7.13
C LYS A 31 -6.43 -9.03 -6.92
N LEU A 32 -7.48 -9.14 -6.10
CA LEU A 32 -8.20 -10.39 -5.85
C LEU A 32 -9.64 -10.29 -6.39
N ASP A 33 -10.16 -11.40 -6.84
CA ASP A 33 -11.59 -11.52 -7.16
C ASP A 33 -12.43 -11.75 -5.90
N GLU A 34 -13.74 -11.89 -6.09
CA GLU A 34 -14.71 -12.17 -5.02
C GLU A 34 -14.51 -13.50 -4.29
N TYR A 35 -13.68 -14.39 -4.83
CA TYR A 35 -13.31 -15.68 -4.22
C TYR A 35 -11.96 -15.65 -3.51
N GLY A 36 -11.29 -14.48 -3.48
CA GLY A 36 -9.96 -14.31 -2.90
C GLY A 36 -8.82 -14.84 -3.79
N GLN A 37 -9.08 -15.11 -5.07
CA GLN A 37 -8.04 -15.53 -6.02
C GLN A 37 -7.30 -14.31 -6.56
N VAL A 38 -5.98 -14.36 -6.58
CA VAL A 38 -5.15 -13.32 -7.19
C VAL A 38 -5.34 -13.34 -8.70
N VAL A 39 -5.81 -12.22 -9.26
CA VAL A 39 -6.06 -12.07 -10.70
C VAL A 39 -5.05 -11.16 -11.39
N ASP A 40 -4.40 -10.25 -10.64
CA ASP A 40 -3.39 -9.35 -11.21
C ASP A 40 -2.47 -8.79 -10.10
N ILE A 41 -1.29 -8.28 -10.50
CA ILE A 41 -0.27 -7.75 -9.59
C ILE A 41 0.27 -6.44 -10.14
N PHE A 42 0.41 -5.43 -9.26
CA PHE A 42 0.99 -4.13 -9.59
C PHE A 42 2.22 -3.87 -8.71
N SER A 43 3.32 -3.45 -9.34
CA SER A 43 4.53 -3.04 -8.62
C SER A 43 5.26 -1.97 -9.42
N LYS A 44 5.35 -0.76 -8.86
CA LYS A 44 6.02 0.37 -9.50
C LYS A 44 6.74 1.24 -8.49
N PHE A 45 7.96 1.63 -8.83
CA PHE A 45 8.65 2.73 -8.15
C PHE A 45 8.15 4.08 -8.65
N ILE A 46 8.31 5.09 -7.80
CA ILE A 46 7.92 6.47 -8.08
C ILE A 46 9.10 7.39 -7.81
N LYS A 47 9.33 8.33 -8.71
CA LYS A 47 10.33 9.38 -8.55
C LYS A 47 9.80 10.51 -7.69
N PRO A 48 10.32 10.72 -6.46
CA PRO A 48 9.94 11.85 -5.63
C PRO A 48 10.43 13.18 -6.22
N ILE A 49 9.65 14.25 -6.03
CA ILE A 49 9.97 15.57 -6.61
C ILE A 49 10.36 16.63 -5.57
N VAL A 50 9.86 16.52 -4.34
CA VAL A 50 10.15 17.44 -3.24
C VAL A 50 11.45 17.08 -2.55
N ASN A 51 11.63 15.80 -2.26
CA ASN A 51 12.81 15.22 -1.61
C ASN A 51 13.42 14.12 -2.50
N PRO A 52 14.05 14.46 -3.64
CA PRO A 52 14.47 13.48 -4.65
C PRO A 52 15.59 12.56 -4.17
N GLN A 53 16.37 12.95 -3.14
CA GLN A 53 17.44 12.15 -2.59
C GLN A 53 16.96 11.34 -1.41
N LEU A 54 16.97 10.01 -1.54
CA LEU A 54 16.61 9.10 -0.45
C LEU A 54 17.64 9.19 0.69
N SER A 55 17.16 9.31 1.91
CA SER A 55 18.03 9.27 3.09
C SER A 55 18.69 7.89 3.26
N GLY A 56 19.82 7.85 3.94
CA GLY A 56 20.46 6.58 4.31
C GLY A 56 19.54 5.69 5.15
N PHE A 57 18.69 6.30 6.00
CA PHE A 57 17.67 5.59 6.76
C PHE A 57 16.63 4.93 5.87
N CYS A 58 16.08 5.70 4.89
CA CYS A 58 15.09 5.20 3.94
C CYS A 58 15.64 4.00 3.15
N LYS A 59 16.84 4.14 2.55
CA LYS A 59 17.49 3.05 1.81
C LYS A 59 17.74 1.80 2.66
N LYS A 60 18.09 1.98 3.92
CA LYS A 60 18.30 0.84 4.84
C LYS A 60 16.99 0.16 5.24
N LEU A 61 15.93 0.94 5.47
CA LEU A 61 14.63 0.43 5.90
C LEU A 61 13.91 -0.31 4.77
N THR A 62 13.78 0.35 3.62
CA THR A 62 12.99 -0.15 2.47
C THR A 62 13.79 -1.02 1.52
N THR A 63 15.12 -1.02 1.63
CA THR A 63 16.08 -1.60 0.65
C THR A 63 16.03 -0.94 -0.75
N ILE A 64 15.18 0.07 -0.97
CA ILE A 64 15.07 0.81 -2.24
C ILE A 64 16.33 1.65 -2.42
N GLN A 65 16.98 1.51 -3.57
CA GLN A 65 18.17 2.27 -3.91
C GLN A 65 17.82 3.55 -4.70
N GLN A 66 18.72 4.53 -4.69
CA GLN A 66 18.51 5.79 -5.39
C GLN A 66 18.20 5.58 -6.88
N GLU A 67 18.88 4.64 -7.51
CA GLU A 67 18.74 4.33 -8.94
C GLU A 67 17.33 3.82 -9.28
N ASN A 68 16.64 3.16 -8.32
CA ASN A 68 15.27 2.68 -8.52
C ASN A 68 14.31 3.85 -8.74
N VAL A 69 14.41 4.88 -7.88
CA VAL A 69 13.54 6.06 -7.96
C VAL A 69 13.98 7.05 -9.02
N ASP A 70 15.29 7.18 -9.29
CA ASP A 70 15.79 8.08 -10.32
C ASP A 70 15.31 7.71 -11.74
N ARG A 71 15.16 6.41 -11.99
CA ARG A 71 14.69 5.85 -13.26
C ARG A 71 13.17 5.72 -13.35
N ALA A 72 12.48 5.89 -12.23
CA ALA A 72 11.05 5.74 -12.16
C ALA A 72 10.30 6.91 -12.79
N ASP A 73 9.06 6.66 -13.18
CA ASP A 73 8.12 7.71 -13.55
C ASP A 73 7.70 8.51 -12.30
N LYS A 74 7.21 9.74 -12.54
CA LYS A 74 6.65 10.59 -11.49
C LYS A 74 5.27 10.10 -11.05
N PHE A 75 4.85 10.51 -9.85
CA PHE A 75 3.61 10.11 -9.22
C PHE A 75 2.38 10.20 -10.15
N PRO A 76 2.09 11.29 -10.89
CA PRO A 76 0.89 11.36 -11.73
C PRO A 76 0.76 10.23 -12.75
N LYS A 77 1.88 9.82 -13.35
CA LYS A 77 1.88 8.73 -14.34
C LYS A 77 1.69 7.36 -13.69
N VAL A 78 2.33 7.14 -12.52
CA VAL A 78 2.24 5.86 -11.83
C VAL A 78 0.86 5.69 -11.18
N VAL A 79 0.31 6.77 -10.58
CA VAL A 79 -1.02 6.68 -9.96
C VAL A 79 -2.12 6.50 -11.01
N SER A 80 -2.01 7.12 -12.20
CA SER A 80 -2.92 6.83 -13.30
C SER A 80 -2.92 5.36 -13.68
N ALA A 81 -1.75 4.76 -13.83
CA ALA A 81 -1.63 3.32 -14.10
C ALA A 81 -2.15 2.45 -12.92
N PHE A 82 -2.05 2.93 -11.68
CA PHE A 82 -2.61 2.25 -10.53
C PHE A 82 -4.14 2.34 -10.50
N MET A 83 -4.71 3.49 -10.87
CA MET A 83 -6.16 3.67 -11.02
C MET A 83 -6.72 2.74 -12.11
N ASP A 84 -6.03 2.63 -13.26
CA ASP A 84 -6.37 1.67 -14.32
C ASP A 84 -6.31 0.22 -13.81
N PHE A 85 -5.25 -0.12 -13.05
CA PHE A 85 -5.13 -1.43 -12.42
C PHE A 85 -6.27 -1.70 -11.43
N CYS A 86 -6.72 -0.70 -10.66
CA CYS A 86 -7.84 -0.84 -9.73
C CYS A 86 -9.19 -0.95 -10.45
N GLU A 87 -9.27 -0.58 -11.74
CA GLU A 87 -10.51 -0.51 -12.52
C GLU A 87 -11.52 0.47 -11.89
N ILE A 88 -11.04 1.66 -11.46
CA ILE A 88 -11.84 2.62 -10.68
C ILE A 88 -13.12 3.06 -11.39
N ASP A 89 -13.14 3.09 -12.73
CA ASP A 89 -14.31 3.47 -13.52
C ASP A 89 -15.45 2.44 -13.45
N SER A 90 -15.19 1.24 -12.95
CA SER A 90 -16.19 0.18 -12.80
C SER A 90 -17.02 0.32 -11.53
N ASP A 91 -16.60 1.14 -10.56
CA ASP A 91 -17.16 1.24 -9.20
C ASP A 91 -17.25 -0.10 -8.45
N ASP A 92 -16.57 -1.15 -8.93
CA ASP A 92 -16.61 -2.51 -8.38
C ASP A 92 -15.28 -2.93 -7.76
N TYR A 93 -14.63 -2.01 -7.06
CA TYR A 93 -13.36 -2.24 -6.36
C TYR A 93 -13.42 -1.75 -4.92
N ILE A 94 -12.54 -2.30 -4.09
CA ILE A 94 -12.31 -1.85 -2.72
C ILE A 94 -10.81 -1.86 -2.42
N LEU A 95 -10.28 -0.75 -1.96
CA LEU A 95 -8.89 -0.62 -1.55
C LEU A 95 -8.70 -1.16 -0.13
N CYS A 96 -7.78 -2.11 0.03
CA CYS A 96 -7.49 -2.79 1.28
C CYS A 96 -6.08 -2.45 1.76
N SER A 97 -5.95 -1.78 2.91
CA SER A 97 -4.66 -1.44 3.51
C SER A 97 -4.51 -1.96 4.94
N TRP A 98 -3.26 -2.16 5.38
CA TRP A 98 -2.98 -2.54 6.77
C TRP A 98 -2.86 -1.31 7.67
N GLY A 99 -3.96 -0.59 7.83
CA GLY A 99 -4.06 0.60 8.66
C GLY A 99 -4.31 1.87 7.86
N PRO A 100 -4.32 3.03 8.52
CA PRO A 100 -4.71 4.30 7.89
C PRO A 100 -3.53 5.06 7.23
N ALA A 101 -2.31 4.53 7.27
CA ALA A 101 -1.13 5.25 6.78
C ALA A 101 -1.13 5.35 5.25
N ASP A 102 -1.37 4.23 4.56
CA ASP A 102 -1.31 4.16 3.10
C ASP A 102 -2.35 5.06 2.41
N PRO A 103 -3.64 5.04 2.77
CA PRO A 103 -4.61 5.97 2.19
C PRO A 103 -4.25 7.45 2.40
N ARG A 104 -3.68 7.79 3.57
CA ARG A 104 -3.25 9.17 3.86
C ARG A 104 -2.04 9.59 3.04
N LEU A 105 -1.06 8.71 2.87
CA LEU A 105 0.12 8.97 2.03
C LEU A 105 -0.29 9.17 0.57
N LEU A 106 -1.12 8.27 0.06
CA LEU A 106 -1.59 8.33 -1.32
C LEU A 106 -2.43 9.58 -1.58
N GLY A 107 -3.35 9.91 -0.66
CA GLY A 107 -4.14 11.13 -0.72
C GLY A 107 -3.29 12.39 -0.62
N GLY A 108 -2.24 12.40 0.22
CA GLY A 108 -1.30 13.51 0.33
C GLY A 108 -0.53 13.77 -0.96
N ASP A 109 -0.09 12.70 -1.65
CA ASP A 109 0.56 12.84 -2.95
C ASP A 109 -0.42 13.25 -4.05
N CYS A 110 -1.68 12.79 -4.02
CA CYS A 110 -2.72 13.32 -4.91
C CYS A 110 -2.87 14.84 -4.73
N GLU A 111 -2.96 15.34 -3.49
CA GLU A 111 -3.04 16.78 -3.19
C GLU A 111 -1.78 17.53 -3.67
N LEU A 112 -0.58 17.01 -3.40
CA LEU A 112 0.68 17.59 -3.83
C LEU A 112 0.73 17.79 -5.34
N HIS A 113 0.17 16.84 -6.09
CA HIS A 113 0.15 16.85 -7.56
C HIS A 113 -1.15 17.41 -8.16
N LYS A 114 -2.09 17.90 -7.34
CA LYS A 114 -3.39 18.46 -7.75
C LYS A 114 -4.23 17.46 -8.55
N LEU A 115 -4.26 16.23 -8.08
CA LEU A 115 -5.06 15.14 -8.64
C LEU A 115 -6.29 14.90 -7.77
N GLU A 116 -7.36 14.39 -8.38
CA GLU A 116 -8.56 13.93 -7.67
C GLU A 116 -8.21 12.75 -6.76
N ARG A 117 -8.94 12.63 -5.65
CA ARG A 117 -8.68 11.59 -4.64
C ARG A 117 -9.94 10.87 -4.15
N GLU A 118 -11.09 11.22 -4.67
CA GLU A 118 -12.39 10.66 -4.29
C GLU A 118 -12.43 9.13 -4.49
N TRP A 119 -11.66 8.61 -5.45
CA TRP A 119 -11.51 7.18 -5.66
C TRP A 119 -10.88 6.43 -4.47
N LEU A 120 -10.22 7.14 -3.55
CA LEU A 120 -9.69 6.57 -2.30
C LEU A 120 -10.77 6.32 -1.25
N ASP A 121 -11.98 6.87 -1.42
CA ASP A 121 -13.07 6.71 -0.45
C ASP A 121 -13.58 5.25 -0.43
N ALA A 122 -13.43 4.52 -1.54
CA ALA A 122 -13.68 3.09 -1.63
C ALA A 122 -12.56 2.29 -0.93
N SER A 123 -12.35 2.52 0.38
CA SER A 123 -11.24 1.95 1.15
C SER A 123 -11.71 1.32 2.45
N ILE A 124 -11.10 0.18 2.80
CA ILE A 124 -11.27 -0.45 4.11
C ILE A 124 -9.94 -0.61 4.84
N ASN A 125 -9.98 -0.41 6.15
CA ASN A 125 -8.86 -0.65 7.04
C ASN A 125 -8.90 -2.10 7.55
N ILE A 126 -8.17 -2.98 6.88
CA ILE A 126 -8.11 -4.42 7.18
C ILE A 126 -7.62 -4.65 8.61
N LYS A 127 -6.61 -3.91 9.06
CA LYS A 127 -6.08 -4.04 10.41
C LYS A 127 -7.16 -3.84 11.47
N LYS A 128 -7.94 -2.76 11.35
CA LYS A 128 -9.01 -2.44 12.29
C LYS A 128 -10.10 -3.51 12.29
N GLN A 129 -10.56 -3.91 11.10
CA GLN A 129 -11.60 -4.94 10.97
C GLN A 129 -11.12 -6.29 11.47
N TYR A 130 -9.88 -6.70 11.13
CA TYR A 130 -9.29 -7.95 11.60
C TYR A 130 -9.27 -8.02 13.14
N HIS A 131 -8.77 -6.99 13.82
CA HIS A 131 -8.69 -6.99 15.27
C HIS A 131 -10.08 -6.94 15.94
N ALA A 132 -11.05 -6.25 15.34
CA ALA A 132 -12.44 -6.25 15.80
C ALA A 132 -13.07 -7.65 15.67
N MET A 133 -12.89 -8.32 14.53
CA MET A 133 -13.38 -9.68 14.27
C MET A 133 -12.77 -10.71 15.23
N LYS A 134 -11.50 -10.54 15.62
CA LYS A 134 -10.80 -11.46 16.55
C LYS A 134 -10.92 -11.08 18.02
N ASP A 135 -11.65 -10.02 18.36
CA ASP A 135 -11.72 -9.45 19.73
C ASP A 135 -10.32 -9.19 20.34
N ASP A 136 -9.36 -8.83 19.49
CA ASP A 136 -8.00 -8.54 19.89
C ASP A 136 -7.92 -7.12 20.47
N LYS A 137 -7.56 -6.97 21.75
CA LYS A 137 -7.42 -5.67 22.41
C LYS A 137 -6.19 -4.87 21.97
N VAL A 138 -5.20 -5.53 21.38
CA VAL A 138 -3.93 -4.93 20.96
C VAL A 138 -3.72 -5.15 19.47
N GLU A 139 -3.75 -4.05 18.73
CA GLU A 139 -3.46 -4.07 17.30
C GLU A 139 -1.99 -4.39 17.02
N ARG A 140 -1.74 -5.31 16.10
CA ARG A 140 -0.41 -5.78 15.72
C ARG A 140 -0.09 -5.43 14.28
N GLY A 141 1.21 -5.39 13.95
CA GLY A 141 1.69 -5.20 12.58
C GLY A 141 1.40 -6.42 11.69
N LEU A 142 1.35 -6.19 10.39
CA LEU A 142 1.02 -7.19 9.36
C LEU A 142 1.86 -8.47 9.49
N LYS A 143 3.19 -8.34 9.63
CA LYS A 143 4.10 -9.47 9.76
C LYS A 143 3.76 -10.40 10.94
N ALA A 144 3.36 -9.81 12.07
CA ALA A 144 2.97 -10.59 13.25
C ALA A 144 1.65 -11.32 13.02
N ILE A 145 0.70 -10.69 12.34
CA ILE A 145 -0.60 -11.30 12.00
C ILE A 145 -0.44 -12.36 10.92
N THR A 146 0.35 -12.14 9.89
CA THR A 146 0.65 -13.15 8.87
C THR A 146 1.14 -14.45 9.53
N LYS A 147 2.10 -14.33 10.48
CA LYS A 147 2.59 -15.48 11.24
C LYS A 147 1.52 -16.10 12.16
N LYS A 148 0.72 -15.27 12.86
CA LYS A 148 -0.40 -15.74 13.72
C LYS A 148 -1.41 -16.55 12.92
N GLU A 149 -1.67 -16.17 11.69
CA GLU A 149 -2.61 -16.83 10.79
C GLU A 149 -2.05 -18.09 10.10
N GLY A 150 -0.81 -18.46 10.41
CA GLY A 150 -0.17 -19.67 9.91
C GLY A 150 0.47 -19.52 8.53
N PHE A 151 0.62 -18.29 8.05
CA PHE A 151 1.33 -18.00 6.81
C PHE A 151 2.81 -17.70 7.08
N GLU A 152 3.66 -18.16 6.16
CA GLU A 152 5.02 -17.68 6.08
C GLU A 152 5.03 -16.29 5.42
N PHE A 153 5.75 -15.34 6.03
CA PHE A 153 5.91 -14.01 5.44
C PHE A 153 6.87 -14.10 4.25
N THR A 154 6.36 -13.79 3.06
CA THR A 154 7.13 -13.85 1.80
C THR A 154 7.73 -12.49 1.47
N GLY A 155 8.91 -12.53 0.82
CA GLY A 155 9.61 -11.33 0.38
C GLY A 155 10.32 -10.57 1.49
N ILE A 156 10.79 -9.36 1.16
CA ILE A 156 11.52 -8.48 2.07
C ILE A 156 10.50 -7.53 2.72
N HIS A 157 10.41 -7.57 4.04
CA HIS A 157 9.57 -6.62 4.79
C HIS A 157 10.04 -5.17 4.55
N HIS A 158 9.11 -4.24 4.46
CA HIS A 158 9.31 -2.87 3.98
C HIS A 158 9.68 -2.77 2.49
N ARG A 159 9.14 -3.67 1.69
CA ARG A 159 8.97 -3.52 0.26
C ARG A 159 7.49 -3.61 -0.03
N ALA A 160 6.93 -2.57 -0.65
CA ALA A 160 5.49 -2.46 -0.85
C ALA A 160 4.87 -3.70 -1.50
N ILE A 161 5.54 -4.28 -2.50
CA ILE A 161 5.03 -5.49 -3.16
C ILE A 161 5.01 -6.72 -2.24
N ALA A 162 5.99 -6.85 -1.33
CA ALA A 162 6.04 -7.96 -0.39
C ALA A 162 5.00 -7.80 0.72
N ASP A 163 4.85 -6.58 1.25
CA ASP A 163 3.84 -6.29 2.28
C ASP A 163 2.41 -6.43 1.69
N ALA A 164 2.16 -5.96 0.46
CA ALA A 164 0.90 -6.18 -0.27
C ALA A 164 0.58 -7.66 -0.49
N GLU A 165 1.58 -8.51 -0.83
CA GLU A 165 1.39 -9.96 -0.96
C GLU A 165 0.92 -10.59 0.34
N ASN A 166 1.56 -10.23 1.45
CA ASN A 166 1.19 -10.77 2.76
C ASN A 166 -0.15 -10.23 3.26
N LEU A 167 -0.50 -9.00 2.91
CA LEU A 167 -1.83 -8.44 3.13
C LEU A 167 -2.88 -9.20 2.32
N ALA A 168 -2.61 -9.49 1.04
CA ALA A 168 -3.51 -10.25 0.18
C ALA A 168 -3.86 -11.63 0.75
N LYS A 169 -2.89 -12.33 1.39
CA LYS A 169 -3.15 -13.60 2.09
C LYS A 169 -4.19 -13.45 3.21
N ILE A 170 -4.13 -12.35 3.97
CA ILE A 170 -5.09 -12.06 5.03
C ILE A 170 -6.45 -11.67 4.44
N VAL A 171 -6.46 -10.82 3.40
CA VAL A 171 -7.70 -10.43 2.71
C VAL A 171 -8.41 -11.66 2.15
N ALA A 172 -7.69 -12.52 1.42
CA ALA A 172 -8.24 -13.75 0.83
C ALA A 172 -8.79 -14.73 1.88
N LYS A 173 -8.07 -14.89 3.01
CA LYS A 173 -8.47 -15.83 4.07
C LYS A 173 -9.82 -15.48 4.69
N TYR A 174 -10.17 -14.21 4.73
CA TYR A 174 -11.38 -13.69 5.37
C TYR A 174 -12.26 -12.92 4.39
N ILE A 175 -12.27 -13.35 3.10
CA ILE A 175 -12.89 -12.60 2.00
C ILE A 175 -14.38 -12.30 2.24
N ASP A 176 -15.11 -13.22 2.89
CA ASP A 176 -16.54 -13.10 3.19
C ASP A 176 -16.83 -12.32 4.48
N GLU A 177 -15.80 -11.92 5.23
CA GLU A 177 -15.95 -11.30 6.56
C GLU A 177 -15.74 -9.77 6.51
N TRP A 178 -15.22 -9.23 5.41
CA TRP A 178 -14.94 -7.80 5.30
C TRP A 178 -16.21 -7.00 5.07
N VAL A 179 -16.37 -5.95 5.87
CA VAL A 179 -17.45 -4.96 5.72
C VAL A 179 -16.95 -3.85 4.77
N VAL A 180 -17.56 -3.75 3.61
CA VAL A 180 -17.28 -2.79 2.54
C VAL A 180 -18.32 -1.68 2.50
#